data_84b77a6b18505a69403b76804041d6c0
#
_entry.id   84b77a6b18505a69403b76804041d6c0
#
_cell.length_a   1.000
_cell.length_b   1.000
_cell.length_c   1.000
_cell.angle_alpha   90.00
_cell.angle_beta   90.00
_cell.angle_gamma   90.00
#
_symmetry.space_group_name_H-M   'P 1'
#
loop_
_entity.id
_entity.type
_entity.pdbx_description
1 polymer ?
#
loop_
_entity_poly.entity_id
_entity_poly.type
_entity_poly.pdbx_seq_one_letter_code
_entity_poly.pdbx_strand_id
1 'polypeptide(L)'
;MIIQATHNDRKYSLDTSKFIDLSIPYNFNGPQPNFYDVEPGKLKPLKGRDKSWSVAEGSGCNVPEISMNIHCTGTHTECVGHLLEKESDVSACLENFLMSAILVTITPQPFGDCPDKYHAAVEDKESVISTDRLYREYKQWFIVKPDALIIRTEPNPEEKQFYKYSVHPAPFFTNGAMSVICDTPIKHLIVDLPSVDRMSDDGILGNHRIFWGDGHNPKGEVNPESKKTITELAYIPNHVEDGFYFLNIQIPHFMCDAAPSRLLLYKPK
;
A
#
# COMPACT_ATOMS: atom_id res chain seq x y z
N MET A 1 -10.26 24.44 -4.58
CA MET A 1 -9.65 24.86 -5.89
C MET A 1 -10.01 23.81 -6.92
N ILE A 2 -10.33 24.24 -8.15
CA ILE A 2 -10.57 23.30 -9.26
C ILE A 2 -9.32 23.24 -10.09
N ILE A 3 -8.83 22.04 -10.38
CA ILE A 3 -7.72 21.78 -11.30
C ILE A 3 -8.19 20.95 -12.48
N GLN A 4 -7.46 21.04 -13.59
CA GLN A 4 -7.71 20.22 -14.78
C GLN A 4 -6.60 19.17 -14.89
N ALA A 5 -6.99 17.92 -15.05
CA ALA A 5 -6.09 16.81 -15.32
C ALA A 5 -6.43 16.21 -16.69
N THR A 6 -5.43 15.64 -17.34
CA THR A 6 -5.63 14.95 -18.64
C THR A 6 -5.14 13.51 -18.51
N HIS A 7 -5.97 12.58 -19.01
CA HIS A 7 -5.60 11.16 -19.12
C HIS A 7 -6.20 10.62 -20.42
N ASN A 8 -5.39 9.96 -21.26
CA ASN A 8 -5.79 9.44 -22.58
C ASN A 8 -6.54 10.49 -23.44
N ASP A 9 -5.96 11.70 -23.57
CA ASP A 9 -6.51 12.85 -24.30
C ASP A 9 -7.86 13.39 -23.79
N ARG A 10 -8.37 12.80 -22.70
CA ARG A 10 -9.61 13.26 -22.06
C ARG A 10 -9.28 14.17 -20.88
N LYS A 11 -9.99 15.31 -20.82
CA LYS A 11 -9.88 16.28 -19.72
C LYS A 11 -10.88 15.99 -18.63
N TYR A 12 -10.41 16.12 -17.40
CA TYR A 12 -11.16 15.92 -16.17
C TYR A 12 -11.02 17.14 -15.26
N SER A 13 -12.08 17.47 -14.55
CA SER A 13 -12.09 18.52 -13.54
C SER A 13 -12.06 17.91 -12.15
N LEU A 14 -11.14 18.37 -11.30
CA LEU A 14 -10.96 17.86 -9.93
C LEU A 14 -11.12 19.00 -8.93
N ASP A 15 -11.97 18.78 -7.93
CA ASP A 15 -12.09 19.70 -6.79
C ASP A 15 -11.14 19.26 -5.67
N THR A 16 -10.01 19.94 -5.52
CA THR A 16 -8.98 19.57 -4.54
C THR A 16 -9.40 19.74 -3.08
N SER A 17 -10.54 20.38 -2.81
CA SER A 17 -11.14 20.42 -1.47
C SER A 17 -11.99 19.19 -1.14
N LYS A 18 -12.28 18.33 -2.12
CA LYS A 18 -13.09 17.13 -2.01
C LYS A 18 -12.25 15.89 -2.31
N PHE A 19 -11.44 15.49 -1.35
CA PHE A 19 -10.67 14.26 -1.43
C PHE A 19 -11.22 13.22 -0.45
N ILE A 20 -10.92 11.96 -0.74
CA ILE A 20 -11.11 10.84 0.16
C ILE A 20 -9.72 10.42 0.63
N ASP A 21 -9.51 10.37 1.93
CA ASP A 21 -8.25 9.90 2.53
C ASP A 21 -8.32 8.38 2.67
N LEU A 22 -7.38 7.68 2.04
CA LEU A 22 -7.29 6.21 2.08
C LEU A 22 -6.23 5.74 3.08
N SER A 23 -5.66 6.63 3.87
CA SER A 23 -4.59 6.30 4.80
C SER A 23 -5.16 5.97 6.17
N ILE A 24 -4.58 4.98 6.83
CA ILE A 24 -4.80 4.75 8.26
C ILE A 24 -4.04 5.82 9.03
N PRO A 25 -4.71 6.62 9.90
CA PRO A 25 -4.03 7.61 10.72
C PRO A 25 -3.04 6.96 11.70
N TYR A 26 -1.82 7.48 11.75
CA TYR A 26 -0.83 7.03 12.76
C TYR A 26 -1.22 7.51 14.15
N ASN A 27 -1.88 6.67 14.92
CA ASN A 27 -2.30 6.97 16.30
C ASN A 27 -1.31 6.39 17.30
N PHE A 28 -0.30 7.18 17.68
CA PHE A 28 0.75 6.74 18.63
C PHE A 28 0.26 6.55 20.08
N ASN A 29 -0.97 6.97 20.40
CA ASN A 29 -1.58 6.85 21.71
C ASN A 29 -2.79 5.89 21.73
N GLY A 30 -3.05 5.21 20.62
CA GLY A 30 -4.21 4.33 20.45
C GLY A 30 -3.92 3.11 19.58
N PRO A 31 -4.98 2.46 19.10
CA PRO A 31 -4.84 1.28 18.25
C PRO A 31 -4.13 1.61 16.95
N GLN A 32 -3.29 0.68 16.49
CA GLN A 32 -2.53 0.74 15.24
C GLN A 32 -2.60 -0.62 14.58
N PRO A 33 -2.58 -0.71 13.23
CA PRO A 33 -2.37 -1.99 12.58
C PRO A 33 -0.99 -2.53 12.98
N ASN A 34 -0.85 -3.84 13.01
CA ASN A 34 0.42 -4.47 13.34
C ASN A 34 0.64 -5.73 12.51
N PHE A 35 1.74 -5.73 11.78
CA PHE A 35 2.24 -6.86 11.03
C PHE A 35 3.53 -7.38 11.70
N TYR A 36 3.71 -8.69 11.81
CA TYR A 36 4.84 -9.35 12.47
C TYR A 36 4.99 -9.13 13.98
N ASP A 37 3.96 -8.66 14.68
CA ASP A 37 4.00 -8.41 16.14
C ASP A 37 5.15 -7.49 16.59
N VAL A 38 5.51 -6.53 15.74
CA VAL A 38 6.55 -5.56 16.09
C VAL A 38 6.08 -4.61 17.21
N GLU A 39 7.02 -3.91 17.82
CA GLU A 39 6.68 -2.84 18.79
C GLU A 39 5.83 -1.76 18.08
N PRO A 40 4.66 -1.40 18.63
CA PRO A 40 3.84 -0.32 18.10
C PRO A 40 4.60 1.00 18.00
N GLY A 41 4.19 1.82 17.06
CA GLY A 41 4.71 3.18 16.95
C GLY A 41 4.48 3.96 18.26
N LYS A 42 5.48 4.71 18.70
CA LYS A 42 5.48 5.43 19.98
C LYS A 42 5.85 6.89 19.76
N LEU A 43 5.19 7.74 20.56
CA LEU A 43 5.51 9.16 20.64
C LEU A 43 5.91 9.48 22.07
N LYS A 44 7.06 10.12 22.26
CA LYS A 44 7.57 10.53 23.55
C LYS A 44 8.05 11.98 23.49
N PRO A 45 7.92 12.76 24.57
CA PRO A 45 8.57 14.05 24.62
C PRO A 45 10.09 13.91 24.54
N LEU A 46 10.72 14.78 23.76
CA LEU A 46 12.18 14.91 23.79
C LEU A 46 12.64 15.22 25.21
N LYS A 47 13.60 14.45 25.71
CA LYS A 47 14.22 14.67 27.05
C LYS A 47 15.58 15.31 26.89
N GLY A 48 15.75 16.49 27.48
CA GLY A 48 17.04 17.14 27.72
C GLY A 48 17.67 16.68 29.03
N ARG A 49 18.83 17.28 29.40
CA ARG A 49 19.51 16.94 30.66
C ARG A 49 18.64 17.19 31.90
N ASP A 50 17.93 18.32 31.95
CA ASP A 50 17.22 18.80 33.11
C ASP A 50 15.73 19.06 32.91
N LYS A 51 15.19 18.80 31.69
CA LYS A 51 13.78 19.01 31.39
C LYS A 51 13.27 18.11 30.26
N SER A 52 11.98 17.88 30.31
CA SER A 52 11.22 17.26 29.21
C SER A 52 10.57 18.36 28.37
N TRP A 53 10.57 18.20 27.05
CA TRP A 53 9.93 19.15 26.13
C TRP A 53 8.44 18.78 25.96
N SER A 54 7.68 18.97 27.03
CA SER A 54 6.25 18.71 27.10
C SER A 54 5.54 19.87 27.78
N VAL A 55 4.51 20.42 27.16
CA VAL A 55 3.67 21.46 27.78
C VAL A 55 2.97 20.92 29.05
N ALA A 56 2.56 19.66 29.02
CA ALA A 56 1.98 19.00 30.19
C ALA A 56 2.96 18.87 31.37
N GLU A 57 4.26 18.92 31.12
CA GLU A 57 5.33 18.86 32.11
C GLU A 57 5.96 20.25 32.38
N GLY A 58 5.27 21.34 31.95
CA GLY A 58 5.68 22.71 32.24
C GLY A 58 6.65 23.35 31.25
N SER A 59 6.91 22.72 30.09
CA SER A 59 7.68 23.33 29.01
C SER A 59 6.85 24.30 28.17
N GLY A 60 7.51 25.27 27.51
CA GLY A 60 6.84 26.23 26.63
C GLY A 60 6.31 25.65 25.30
N CYS A 61 6.73 24.45 24.92
CA CYS A 61 6.32 23.78 23.70
C CYS A 61 6.45 22.26 23.81
N ASN A 62 5.77 21.55 22.91
CA ASN A 62 5.93 20.10 22.73
C ASN A 62 6.94 19.83 21.62
N VAL A 63 7.94 19.00 21.88
CA VAL A 63 8.89 18.49 20.90
C VAL A 63 8.90 16.97 21.00
N PRO A 64 8.05 16.27 20.21
CA PRO A 64 7.99 14.82 20.28
C PRO A 64 9.09 14.15 19.48
N GLU A 65 9.53 13.00 19.98
CA GLU A 65 10.28 11.99 19.24
C GLU A 65 9.32 10.88 18.83
N ILE A 66 9.42 10.40 17.57
CA ILE A 66 8.63 9.30 17.05
C ILE A 66 9.54 8.12 16.80
N SER A 67 9.10 6.94 17.25
CA SER A 67 9.70 5.65 16.93
C SER A 67 8.62 4.73 16.37
N MET A 68 8.85 4.16 15.17
CA MET A 68 7.89 3.29 14.50
C MET A 68 8.60 2.36 13.52
N ASN A 69 7.97 1.21 13.23
CA ASN A 69 8.34 0.40 12.08
C ASN A 69 7.48 0.85 10.87
N ILE A 70 8.12 1.29 9.79
CA ILE A 70 7.42 1.85 8.63
C ILE A 70 6.55 0.80 7.95
N HIS A 71 7.11 -0.39 7.68
CA HIS A 71 6.41 -1.47 6.95
C HIS A 71 5.28 -2.15 7.75
N CYS A 72 5.27 -2.04 9.08
CA CYS A 72 4.41 -2.91 9.89
C CYS A 72 3.30 -2.17 10.65
N THR A 73 3.35 -0.83 10.80
CA THR A 73 2.50 -0.14 11.78
C THR A 73 1.59 0.95 11.20
N GLY A 74 1.47 1.06 9.88
CA GLY A 74 0.57 2.02 9.24
C GLY A 74 0.75 2.10 7.74
N THR A 75 -0.08 2.90 7.10
CA THR A 75 -0.02 3.11 5.65
C THR A 75 1.35 3.61 5.23
N HIS A 76 2.00 2.88 4.36
CA HIS A 76 3.34 3.21 3.87
C HIS A 76 3.46 2.91 2.38
N THR A 77 4.37 3.60 1.72
CA THR A 77 4.76 3.37 0.32
C THR A 77 6.21 2.96 0.29
N GLU A 78 6.49 1.94 -0.49
CA GLU A 78 7.81 1.33 -0.63
C GLU A 78 8.22 1.19 -2.09
N CYS A 79 9.52 1.01 -2.32
CA CYS A 79 10.11 0.81 -3.63
C CYS A 79 11.03 -0.43 -3.65
N VAL A 80 11.61 -0.72 -4.81
CA VAL A 80 12.52 -1.86 -5.00
C VAL A 80 13.66 -1.94 -4.00
N GLY A 81 14.02 -0.82 -3.36
CA GLY A 81 15.01 -0.77 -2.28
C GLY A 81 14.75 -1.75 -1.14
N HIS A 82 13.47 -2.10 -0.92
CA HIS A 82 13.06 -3.12 0.06
C HIS A 82 13.74 -4.49 -0.16
N LEU A 83 14.19 -4.78 -1.38
CA LEU A 83 14.86 -6.02 -1.76
C LEU A 83 16.35 -5.86 -2.13
N LEU A 84 16.92 -4.67 -1.96
CA LEU A 84 18.29 -4.37 -2.34
C LEU A 84 19.17 -4.11 -1.12
N GLU A 85 20.45 -4.49 -1.20
CA GLU A 85 21.43 -4.15 -0.17
C GLU A 85 21.76 -2.65 -0.16
N LYS A 86 21.64 -2.00 -1.32
CA LYS A 86 21.94 -0.58 -1.47
C LYS A 86 20.74 0.26 -1.08
N GLU A 87 20.99 1.32 -0.32
CA GLU A 87 19.96 2.33 -0.01
C GLU A 87 19.29 2.85 -1.28
N SER A 88 17.96 2.96 -1.22
CA SER A 88 17.11 3.50 -2.27
C SER A 88 16.28 4.65 -1.71
N ASP A 89 15.84 5.52 -2.58
CA ASP A 89 15.01 6.67 -2.24
C ASP A 89 13.61 6.48 -2.83
N VAL A 90 12.66 6.08 -1.98
CA VAL A 90 11.26 5.88 -2.38
C VAL A 90 10.65 7.16 -2.96
N SER A 91 11.08 8.33 -2.50
CA SER A 91 10.55 9.61 -3.01
C SER A 91 10.93 9.85 -4.47
N ALA A 92 12.06 9.30 -4.94
CA ALA A 92 12.48 9.36 -6.33
C ALA A 92 11.62 8.50 -7.28
N CYS A 93 10.77 7.64 -6.74
CA CYS A 93 9.82 6.83 -7.52
C CYS A 93 8.47 7.54 -7.76
N LEU A 94 8.16 8.58 -6.99
CA LEU A 94 6.92 9.36 -7.09
C LEU A 94 7.13 10.60 -7.96
N GLU A 95 7.29 10.39 -9.27
CA GLU A 95 7.61 11.45 -10.22
C GLU A 95 6.43 12.40 -10.49
N ASN A 96 5.20 11.95 -10.28
CA ASN A 96 3.98 12.71 -10.59
C ASN A 96 3.22 13.06 -9.30
N PHE A 97 2.84 14.34 -9.20
CA PHE A 97 1.98 14.81 -8.11
C PHE A 97 0.60 14.18 -8.13
N LEU A 98 0.06 13.89 -9.33
CA LEU A 98 -1.28 13.37 -9.52
C LEU A 98 -1.25 12.27 -10.58
N MET A 99 -1.78 11.10 -10.24
CA MET A 99 -1.76 9.91 -11.06
C MET A 99 -3.18 9.46 -11.38
N SER A 100 -3.40 8.94 -12.58
CA SER A 100 -4.65 8.24 -12.91
C SER A 100 -4.72 6.92 -12.12
N ALA A 101 -5.87 6.60 -11.55
CA ALA A 101 -6.03 5.41 -10.73
C ALA A 101 -7.36 4.69 -11.01
N ILE A 102 -7.34 3.38 -10.89
CA ILE A 102 -8.54 2.54 -10.85
C ILE A 102 -8.64 1.91 -9.46
N LEU A 103 -9.83 2.00 -8.87
CA LEU A 103 -10.22 1.25 -7.68
C LEU A 103 -11.06 0.04 -8.10
N VAL A 104 -10.70 -1.12 -7.59
CA VAL A 104 -11.50 -2.35 -7.70
C VAL A 104 -11.63 -3.03 -6.33
N THR A 105 -12.80 -3.61 -6.10
CA THR A 105 -13.07 -4.41 -4.89
C THR A 105 -13.02 -5.89 -5.24
N ILE A 106 -12.27 -6.66 -4.46
CA ILE A 106 -12.06 -8.08 -4.68
C ILE A 106 -12.46 -8.85 -3.42
N THR A 107 -13.31 -9.87 -3.60
CA THR A 107 -13.56 -10.88 -2.56
C THR A 107 -12.54 -11.99 -2.72
N PRO A 108 -11.58 -12.16 -1.80
CA PRO A 108 -10.62 -13.27 -1.83
C PRO A 108 -11.31 -14.63 -1.76
N GLN A 109 -10.60 -15.69 -2.11
CA GLN A 109 -11.10 -17.07 -2.06
C GLN A 109 -10.08 -18.01 -1.42
N PRO A 110 -10.49 -19.20 -0.94
CA PRO A 110 -9.55 -20.21 -0.48
C PRO A 110 -8.55 -20.60 -1.59
N PHE A 111 -7.29 -20.82 -1.22
CA PHE A 111 -6.24 -21.19 -2.17
C PHE A 111 -6.56 -22.51 -2.88
N GLY A 112 -7.11 -23.51 -2.17
CA GLY A 112 -7.54 -24.78 -2.75
C GLY A 112 -8.66 -24.69 -3.79
N ASP A 113 -9.35 -23.54 -3.87
CA ASP A 113 -10.44 -23.31 -4.83
C ASP A 113 -9.95 -22.64 -6.13
N CYS A 114 -8.64 -22.43 -6.30
CA CYS A 114 -8.08 -21.85 -7.52
C CYS A 114 -6.93 -22.71 -8.07
N PRO A 115 -6.68 -22.66 -9.40
CA PRO A 115 -5.59 -23.40 -10.03
C PRO A 115 -4.24 -22.70 -9.92
N ASP A 116 -4.18 -21.54 -9.28
CA ASP A 116 -3.00 -20.71 -9.19
C ASP A 116 -1.91 -21.35 -8.34
N LYS A 117 -0.70 -20.85 -8.51
CA LYS A 117 0.46 -21.28 -7.72
C LYS A 117 0.97 -20.13 -6.86
N TYR A 118 1.64 -20.51 -5.79
CA TYR A 118 2.43 -19.62 -4.96
C TYR A 118 3.84 -20.19 -4.79
N HIS A 119 4.84 -19.36 -4.59
CA HIS A 119 6.26 -19.77 -4.57
C HIS A 119 6.69 -20.46 -3.28
N ALA A 120 5.84 -20.46 -2.25
CA ALA A 120 6.01 -21.18 -0.98
C ALA A 120 4.81 -22.10 -0.73
N ALA A 121 4.90 -22.94 0.29
CA ALA A 121 3.80 -23.82 0.68
C ALA A 121 2.62 -23.02 1.26
N VAL A 122 1.41 -23.29 0.79
CA VAL A 122 0.15 -22.66 1.20
C VAL A 122 -0.85 -23.73 1.57
N GLU A 123 -1.62 -23.51 2.64
CA GLU A 123 -2.73 -24.39 3.00
C GLU A 123 -3.97 -24.06 2.15
N ASP A 124 -4.74 -25.07 1.76
CA ASP A 124 -5.93 -24.92 0.91
C ASP A 124 -6.95 -23.89 1.43
N LYS A 125 -7.03 -23.76 2.76
CA LYS A 125 -7.97 -22.84 3.42
C LYS A 125 -7.50 -21.36 3.48
N GLU A 126 -6.22 -21.10 3.18
CA GLU A 126 -5.70 -19.72 3.22
C GLU A 126 -6.35 -18.86 2.14
N SER A 127 -6.64 -17.64 2.51
CA SER A 127 -7.38 -16.71 1.65
C SER A 127 -6.43 -15.99 0.68
N VAL A 128 -6.76 -16.02 -0.61
CA VAL A 128 -5.91 -15.42 -1.67
C VAL A 128 -6.71 -14.56 -2.63
N ILE A 129 -6.02 -13.57 -3.20
CA ILE A 129 -6.44 -12.88 -4.40
C ILE A 129 -5.87 -13.66 -5.58
N SER A 130 -6.74 -14.45 -6.24
CA SER A 130 -6.35 -15.28 -7.38
C SER A 130 -6.39 -14.51 -8.70
N THR A 131 -5.75 -15.07 -9.71
CA THR A 131 -5.78 -14.58 -11.09
C THR A 131 -7.21 -14.35 -11.59
N ASP A 132 -8.12 -15.32 -11.39
CA ASP A 132 -9.51 -15.20 -11.84
C ASP A 132 -10.25 -14.09 -11.11
N ARG A 133 -10.08 -13.97 -9.78
CA ARG A 133 -10.72 -12.91 -8.98
C ARG A 133 -10.27 -11.53 -9.42
N LEU A 134 -8.97 -11.33 -9.55
CA LEU A 134 -8.42 -10.07 -10.02
C LEU A 134 -8.86 -9.74 -11.46
N TYR A 135 -8.73 -10.71 -12.38
CA TYR A 135 -9.06 -10.51 -13.79
C TYR A 135 -10.53 -10.14 -13.97
N ARG A 136 -11.44 -10.77 -13.22
CA ARG A 136 -12.88 -10.51 -13.28
C ARG A 136 -13.22 -9.04 -13.01
N GLU A 137 -12.63 -8.46 -11.98
CA GLU A 137 -12.92 -7.08 -11.56
C GLU A 137 -12.10 -6.05 -12.34
N TYR A 138 -10.89 -6.40 -12.76
CA TYR A 138 -9.95 -5.43 -13.34
C TYR A 138 -9.95 -5.40 -14.88
N LYS A 139 -10.29 -6.50 -15.58
CA LYS A 139 -10.16 -6.58 -17.06
C LYS A 139 -10.87 -5.45 -17.82
N GLN A 140 -12.01 -4.97 -17.37
CA GLN A 140 -12.76 -3.89 -17.99
C GLN A 140 -11.97 -2.57 -18.02
N TRP A 141 -10.97 -2.43 -17.17
CA TRP A 141 -10.15 -1.23 -17.01
C TRP A 141 -8.84 -1.28 -17.79
N PHE A 142 -8.49 -2.39 -18.43
CA PHE A 142 -7.25 -2.51 -19.20
C PHE A 142 -7.11 -1.46 -20.29
N ILE A 143 -8.23 -1.06 -20.92
CA ILE A 143 -8.26 -0.01 -21.93
C ILE A 143 -7.92 1.38 -21.37
N VAL A 144 -8.16 1.60 -20.09
CA VAL A 144 -7.90 2.89 -19.43
C VAL A 144 -6.42 3.14 -19.26
N LYS A 145 -5.61 2.08 -19.09
CA LYS A 145 -4.15 2.16 -18.84
C LYS A 145 -3.81 3.14 -17.71
N PRO A 146 -4.33 2.93 -16.50
CA PRO A 146 -4.07 3.83 -15.36
C PRO A 146 -2.62 3.72 -14.89
N ASP A 147 -2.12 4.75 -14.21
CA ASP A 147 -0.80 4.74 -13.56
C ASP A 147 -0.83 3.91 -12.27
N ALA A 148 -1.98 3.91 -11.57
CA ALA A 148 -2.17 3.26 -10.28
C ALA A 148 -3.35 2.29 -10.27
N LEU A 149 -3.20 1.18 -9.55
CA LEU A 149 -4.26 0.24 -9.23
C LEU A 149 -4.45 0.21 -7.71
N ILE A 150 -5.69 0.46 -7.27
CA ILE A 150 -6.10 0.40 -5.87
C ILE A 150 -6.98 -0.82 -5.70
N ILE A 151 -6.61 -1.69 -4.77
CA ILE A 151 -7.36 -2.91 -4.47
C ILE A 151 -7.89 -2.84 -3.04
N ARG A 152 -9.22 -2.89 -2.94
CA ARG A 152 -9.94 -3.11 -1.69
C ARG A 152 -10.33 -4.58 -1.60
N THR A 153 -10.10 -5.20 -0.44
CA THR A 153 -10.53 -6.59 -0.20
C THR A 153 -11.77 -6.64 0.70
N GLU A 154 -12.69 -7.57 0.39
CA GLU A 154 -13.86 -7.88 1.22
C GLU A 154 -13.68 -9.20 1.99
N PRO A 155 -14.18 -9.28 3.26
CA PRO A 155 -14.88 -8.24 4.00
C PRO A 155 -13.96 -7.08 4.39
N ASN A 156 -14.48 -5.85 4.41
CA ASN A 156 -13.71 -4.65 4.73
C ASN A 156 -14.30 -3.90 5.95
N PRO A 157 -14.22 -4.48 7.16
CA PRO A 157 -14.68 -3.83 8.37
C PRO A 157 -13.75 -2.66 8.77
N GLU A 158 -14.29 -1.68 9.52
CA GLU A 158 -13.50 -0.52 9.97
C GLU A 158 -12.34 -0.92 10.90
N GLU A 159 -12.49 -2.01 11.64
CA GLU A 159 -11.49 -2.59 12.54
C GLU A 159 -10.21 -3.01 11.80
N LYS A 160 -10.27 -3.22 10.49
CA LYS A 160 -9.11 -3.52 9.64
C LYS A 160 -8.00 -2.47 9.78
N GLN A 161 -8.35 -1.23 10.11
CA GLN A 161 -7.41 -0.14 10.36
C GLN A 161 -6.49 -0.38 11.58
N PHE A 162 -6.78 -1.35 12.42
CA PHE A 162 -6.00 -1.68 13.61
C PHE A 162 -5.91 -3.18 13.87
N TYR A 163 -6.01 -3.99 12.82
CA TYR A 163 -5.82 -5.43 12.94
C TYR A 163 -4.39 -5.78 13.36
N LYS A 164 -4.32 -6.74 14.27
CA LYS A 164 -3.12 -7.49 14.57
C LYS A 164 -3.10 -8.71 13.65
N TYR A 165 -2.26 -8.68 12.63
CA TYR A 165 -2.33 -9.67 11.53
C TYR A 165 -1.82 -11.06 11.92
N SER A 166 -1.14 -11.20 13.06
CA SER A 166 -0.87 -12.51 13.67
C SER A 166 -2.14 -13.20 14.21
N VAL A 167 -3.20 -12.43 14.50
CA VAL A 167 -4.51 -12.92 14.98
C VAL A 167 -5.56 -12.91 13.88
N HIS A 168 -5.46 -11.94 12.96
CA HIS A 168 -6.35 -11.76 11.81
C HIS A 168 -5.56 -11.95 10.51
N PRO A 169 -5.29 -13.19 10.06
CA PRO A 169 -4.51 -13.42 8.84
C PRO A 169 -5.11 -12.70 7.64
N ALA A 170 -4.27 -11.96 6.94
CA ALA A 170 -4.68 -11.27 5.72
C ALA A 170 -4.65 -12.20 4.51
N PRO A 171 -5.50 -11.96 3.51
CA PRO A 171 -5.30 -12.55 2.20
C PRO A 171 -4.01 -12.00 1.56
N PHE A 172 -3.49 -12.72 0.57
CA PHE A 172 -2.31 -12.33 -0.21
C PHE A 172 -2.52 -12.68 -1.69
N PHE A 173 -1.66 -12.16 -2.56
CA PHE A 173 -1.79 -12.43 -4.00
C PHE A 173 -1.18 -13.79 -4.35
N THR A 174 -1.83 -14.52 -5.27
CA THR A 174 -1.14 -15.61 -5.97
C THR A 174 -0.09 -15.02 -6.94
N ASN A 175 0.93 -15.81 -7.31
CA ASN A 175 1.94 -15.33 -8.26
C ASN A 175 1.34 -14.97 -9.62
N GLY A 176 0.32 -15.73 -10.06
CA GLY A 176 -0.41 -15.44 -11.29
C GLY A 176 -1.17 -14.12 -11.24
N ALA A 177 -1.81 -13.80 -10.11
CA ALA A 177 -2.51 -12.53 -9.95
C ALA A 177 -1.53 -11.33 -10.00
N MET A 178 -0.37 -11.44 -9.36
CA MET A 178 0.66 -10.41 -9.45
C MET A 178 1.19 -10.25 -10.88
N SER A 179 1.38 -11.35 -11.60
CA SER A 179 1.80 -11.29 -13.01
C SER A 179 0.78 -10.57 -13.90
N VAL A 180 -0.53 -10.78 -13.68
CA VAL A 180 -1.58 -10.04 -14.41
C VAL A 180 -1.46 -8.52 -14.18
N ILE A 181 -1.13 -8.08 -12.97
CA ILE A 181 -0.89 -6.64 -12.70
C ILE A 181 0.34 -6.18 -13.49
N CYS A 182 1.41 -6.95 -13.51
CA CYS A 182 2.66 -6.61 -14.20
C CYS A 182 2.53 -6.56 -15.74
N ASP A 183 1.58 -7.32 -16.31
CA ASP A 183 1.25 -7.27 -17.76
C ASP A 183 0.52 -5.98 -18.16
N THR A 184 0.22 -5.12 -17.21
CA THR A 184 -0.41 -3.82 -17.42
C THR A 184 0.58 -2.67 -17.16
N PRO A 185 0.28 -1.43 -17.55
CA PRO A 185 1.19 -0.29 -17.36
C PRO A 185 1.21 0.24 -15.92
N ILE A 186 0.66 -0.49 -14.95
CA ILE A 186 0.62 -0.07 -13.54
C ILE A 186 2.04 0.16 -13.01
N LYS A 187 2.23 1.36 -12.46
CA LYS A 187 3.44 1.76 -11.75
C LYS A 187 3.27 1.77 -10.24
N HIS A 188 2.05 2.06 -9.78
CA HIS A 188 1.75 2.21 -8.35
C HIS A 188 0.63 1.26 -7.96
N LEU A 189 0.94 0.26 -7.13
CA LEU A 189 -0.03 -0.69 -6.58
C LEU A 189 -0.37 -0.28 -5.15
N ILE A 190 -1.65 -0.08 -4.86
CA ILE A 190 -2.14 0.28 -3.53
C ILE A 190 -3.06 -0.84 -3.03
N VAL A 191 -2.77 -1.36 -1.84
CA VAL A 191 -3.54 -2.45 -1.24
C VAL A 191 -3.93 -2.15 0.20
N ASP A 192 -5.09 -2.64 0.60
CA ASP A 192 -5.58 -2.59 1.97
C ASP A 192 -5.10 -3.79 2.82
N LEU A 193 -4.00 -4.38 2.41
CA LEU A 193 -3.34 -5.53 3.02
C LEU A 193 -2.03 -5.11 3.69
N PRO A 194 -1.55 -5.88 4.68
CA PRO A 194 -0.26 -5.61 5.32
C PRO A 194 0.93 -5.99 4.45
N SER A 195 0.72 -6.84 3.45
CA SER A 195 1.69 -7.22 2.43
C SER A 195 0.99 -7.80 1.20
N VAL A 196 1.62 -7.65 0.02
CA VAL A 196 1.22 -8.37 -1.19
C VAL A 196 1.64 -9.83 -1.14
N ASP A 197 2.60 -10.17 -0.29
CA ASP A 197 3.04 -11.54 -0.03
C ASP A 197 2.41 -12.12 1.25
N ARG A 198 2.44 -13.44 1.36
CA ARG A 198 2.03 -14.16 2.56
C ARG A 198 2.97 -13.84 3.72
N MET A 199 2.42 -13.71 4.95
CA MET A 199 3.21 -13.40 6.16
C MET A 199 4.41 -14.36 6.36
N SER A 200 4.26 -15.62 5.98
CA SER A 200 5.33 -16.63 6.05
C SER A 200 5.52 -17.25 4.67
N ASP A 201 6.43 -16.70 3.91
CA ASP A 201 6.74 -17.09 2.54
C ASP A 201 8.19 -17.57 2.39
N ASP A 202 8.80 -18.06 3.48
CA ASP A 202 10.21 -18.47 3.57
C ASP A 202 11.19 -17.29 3.32
N GLY A 203 10.75 -16.05 3.45
CA GLY A 203 11.55 -14.84 3.23
C GLY A 203 11.85 -14.58 1.75
N ILE A 204 11.10 -15.17 0.82
CA ILE A 204 11.31 -15.05 -0.62
C ILE A 204 10.80 -13.70 -1.16
N LEU A 205 9.68 -13.20 -0.62
CA LEU A 205 8.99 -11.99 -1.10
C LEU A 205 8.71 -12.07 -2.61
N GLY A 206 8.11 -13.20 -3.03
CA GLY A 206 8.01 -13.54 -4.43
C GLY A 206 7.11 -12.61 -5.25
N ASN A 207 6.04 -12.08 -4.68
CA ASN A 207 5.18 -11.12 -5.38
C ASN A 207 5.85 -9.75 -5.50
N HIS A 208 6.61 -9.32 -4.50
CA HIS A 208 7.47 -8.15 -4.61
C HIS A 208 8.50 -8.32 -5.73
N ARG A 209 9.15 -9.50 -5.82
CA ARG A 209 10.11 -9.81 -6.90
C ARG A 209 9.46 -9.81 -8.27
N ILE A 210 8.25 -10.36 -8.40
CA ILE A 210 7.48 -10.31 -9.65
C ILE A 210 7.21 -8.85 -10.02
N PHE A 211 6.74 -8.04 -9.06
CA PHE A 211 6.33 -6.66 -9.33
C PHE A 211 7.50 -5.75 -9.72
N TRP A 212 8.66 -5.88 -9.07
CA TRP A 212 9.85 -5.07 -9.37
C TRP A 212 10.84 -5.74 -10.34
N GLY A 213 10.59 -6.98 -10.75
CA GLY A 213 11.42 -7.76 -11.67
C GLY A 213 10.85 -7.86 -13.08
N ASP A 214 10.87 -9.07 -13.61
CA ASP A 214 10.42 -9.41 -14.96
C ASP A 214 8.89 -9.58 -15.12
N GLY A 215 8.16 -9.48 -14.03
CA GLY A 215 6.70 -9.62 -14.00
C GLY A 215 6.19 -11.06 -13.81
N HIS A 216 7.05 -12.06 -13.78
CA HIS A 216 6.62 -13.47 -13.79
C HIS A 216 7.39 -14.39 -12.85
N ASN A 217 8.64 -14.10 -12.52
CA ASN A 217 9.49 -14.99 -11.73
C ASN A 217 9.55 -14.58 -10.24
N PRO A 218 8.92 -15.36 -9.33
CA PRO A 218 8.92 -15.06 -7.90
C PRO A 218 10.28 -15.25 -7.21
N LYS A 219 11.26 -15.82 -7.91
CA LYS A 219 12.65 -16.01 -7.44
C LYS A 219 13.65 -15.30 -8.32
N GLY A 220 13.14 -14.43 -9.22
CA GLY A 220 13.95 -13.65 -10.15
C GLY A 220 14.68 -12.49 -9.48
N GLU A 221 15.61 -11.94 -10.22
CA GLU A 221 16.26 -10.68 -9.85
C GLU A 221 15.29 -9.52 -10.03
N VAL A 222 15.38 -8.52 -9.17
CA VAL A 222 14.63 -7.29 -9.30
C VAL A 222 15.39 -6.26 -10.13
N ASN A 223 14.68 -5.38 -10.81
CA ASN A 223 15.30 -4.27 -11.53
C ASN A 223 15.62 -3.14 -10.54
N PRO A 224 16.89 -2.85 -10.21
CA PRO A 224 17.26 -1.82 -9.24
C PRO A 224 16.86 -0.40 -9.67
N GLU A 225 16.59 -0.19 -10.95
CA GLU A 225 16.14 1.11 -11.50
C GLU A 225 14.60 1.20 -11.57
N SER A 226 13.88 0.22 -11.02
CA SER A 226 12.42 0.24 -11.04
C SER A 226 11.87 1.46 -10.32
N LYS A 227 10.94 2.16 -10.99
CA LYS A 227 10.17 3.29 -10.43
C LYS A 227 8.78 2.87 -9.95
N LYS A 228 8.51 1.58 -9.92
CA LYS A 228 7.26 1.05 -9.39
C LYS A 228 7.25 1.14 -7.86
N THR A 229 6.09 1.42 -7.28
CA THR A 229 5.89 1.42 -5.82
C THR A 229 4.73 0.52 -5.42
N ILE A 230 4.83 -0.05 -4.24
CA ILE A 230 3.71 -0.70 -3.55
C ILE A 230 3.35 0.19 -2.35
N THR A 231 2.06 0.41 -2.14
CA THR A 231 1.54 1.05 -0.92
C THR A 231 0.68 0.04 -0.20
N GLU A 232 1.03 -0.26 1.02
CA GLU A 232 0.39 -1.27 1.87
C GLU A 232 -0.30 -0.63 3.07
N LEU A 233 -1.17 -1.40 3.75
CA LEU A 233 -1.97 -0.92 4.88
C LEU A 233 -2.78 0.36 4.53
N ALA A 234 -3.31 0.45 3.30
CA ALA A 234 -4.33 1.44 2.99
C ALA A 234 -5.67 1.03 3.63
N TYR A 235 -6.60 1.97 3.78
CA TYR A 235 -7.98 1.68 4.13
C TYR A 235 -8.92 2.42 3.18
N ILE A 236 -9.64 1.68 2.37
CA ILE A 236 -10.59 2.24 1.41
C ILE A 236 -12.01 2.17 2.00
N PRO A 237 -12.62 3.29 2.43
CA PRO A 237 -13.95 3.27 3.04
C PRO A 237 -15.00 2.61 2.15
N ASN A 238 -15.95 1.89 2.75
CA ASN A 238 -16.96 1.12 2.03
C ASN A 238 -17.88 1.95 1.14
N HIS A 239 -18.06 3.26 1.44
CA HIS A 239 -18.87 4.15 0.63
C HIS A 239 -18.18 4.63 -0.67
N VAL A 240 -16.90 4.32 -0.85
CA VAL A 240 -16.16 4.65 -2.08
C VAL A 240 -16.47 3.61 -3.13
N GLU A 241 -17.05 4.05 -4.24
CA GLU A 241 -17.42 3.18 -5.36
C GLU A 241 -16.18 2.76 -6.16
N ASP A 242 -16.20 1.57 -6.73
CA ASP A 242 -15.19 1.14 -7.71
C ASP A 242 -15.24 2.02 -8.96
N GLY A 243 -14.10 2.30 -9.57
CA GLY A 243 -14.06 3.14 -10.74
C GLY A 243 -12.77 3.91 -10.97
N PHE A 244 -12.86 4.89 -11.86
CA PHE A 244 -11.74 5.76 -12.23
C PHE A 244 -11.63 6.98 -11.30
N TYR A 245 -10.41 7.25 -10.87
CA TYR A 245 -10.05 8.34 -9.96
C TYR A 245 -8.71 8.97 -10.35
N PHE A 246 -8.37 10.04 -9.63
CA PHE A 246 -7.01 10.54 -9.56
C PHE A 246 -6.47 10.38 -8.14
N LEU A 247 -5.24 9.93 -8.02
CA LEU A 247 -4.56 9.64 -6.76
C LEU A 247 -3.37 10.57 -6.58
N ASN A 248 -3.21 11.08 -5.36
CA ASN A 248 -2.00 11.73 -4.90
C ASN A 248 -1.42 10.93 -3.73
N ILE A 249 -0.18 10.48 -3.84
CA ILE A 249 0.58 9.82 -2.78
C ILE A 249 1.53 10.85 -2.18
N GLN A 250 1.34 11.17 -0.90
CA GLN A 250 2.18 12.10 -0.16
C GLN A 250 3.07 11.32 0.81
N ILE A 251 4.37 11.56 0.76
CA ILE A 251 5.35 10.97 1.67
C ILE A 251 6.32 12.05 2.15
N PRO A 252 6.91 11.94 3.34
CA PRO A 252 8.10 12.71 3.69
C PRO A 252 9.26 12.26 2.79
N HIS A 253 10.16 13.19 2.48
CA HIS A 253 11.35 12.87 1.67
C HIS A 253 12.37 12.12 2.54
N PHE A 254 12.15 10.84 2.73
CA PHE A 254 13.07 9.94 3.40
C PHE A 254 13.96 9.26 2.35
N MET A 255 15.26 9.33 2.53
CA MET A 255 16.24 8.56 1.74
C MET A 255 16.28 7.13 2.28
N CYS A 256 15.19 6.40 2.05
CA CYS A 256 14.94 5.05 2.55
C CYS A 256 14.08 4.31 1.53
N ASP A 257 14.03 3.00 1.64
CA ASP A 257 13.22 2.12 0.77
C ASP A 257 11.71 2.34 0.92
N ALA A 258 11.28 2.87 2.07
CA ALA A 258 9.87 3.13 2.36
C ALA A 258 9.65 4.39 3.19
N ALA A 259 8.44 4.94 3.14
CA ALA A 259 8.02 6.05 3.97
C ALA A 259 6.55 5.94 4.38
N PRO A 260 6.16 6.48 5.56
CA PRO A 260 4.76 6.67 5.91
C PRO A 260 4.05 7.46 4.81
N SER A 261 2.83 7.06 4.44
CA SER A 261 2.15 7.64 3.28
C SER A 261 0.78 8.20 3.64
N ARG A 262 0.41 9.28 2.96
CA ARG A 262 -0.94 9.78 2.93
C ARG A 262 -1.50 9.74 1.51
N LEU A 263 -2.62 9.04 1.34
CA LEU A 263 -3.23 8.75 0.05
C LEU A 263 -4.49 9.59 -0.11
N LEU A 264 -4.50 10.52 -1.06
CA LEU A 264 -5.65 11.36 -1.33
C LEU A 264 -6.26 11.00 -2.69
N LEU A 265 -7.50 10.51 -2.66
CA LEU A 265 -8.24 10.09 -3.84
C LEU A 265 -9.24 11.16 -4.26
N TYR A 266 -9.28 11.49 -5.54
CA TYR A 266 -10.14 12.50 -6.12
C TYR A 266 -11.06 11.90 -7.16
N LYS A 267 -12.39 12.05 -6.96
CA LYS A 267 -13.39 11.67 -7.97
C LYS A 267 -13.44 12.74 -9.07
N PRO A 268 -13.18 12.39 -10.34
CA PRO A 268 -13.27 13.35 -11.44
C PRO A 268 -14.72 13.70 -11.77
N LYS A 269 -14.91 14.91 -12.33
CA LYS A 269 -16.17 15.40 -12.89
C LYS A 269 -16.08 15.51 -14.40
#